data_0d10e2571cfcc31794719d33b53e196c
#
_entry.id   0d10e2571cfcc31794719d33b53e196c
#
_cell.length_a   1.000
_cell.length_b   1.000
_cell.length_c   1.000
_cell.angle_alpha   90.00
_cell.angle_beta   90.00
_cell.angle_gamma   90.00
#
_symmetry.space_group_name_H-M   'P 1'
#
loop_
_entity.id
_entity.type
_entity.pdbx_description
1 polymer ?
#
loop_
_entity_poly.entity_id
_entity_poly.type
_entity_poly.pdbx_seq_one_letter_code
_entity_poly.pdbx_strand_id
1 'polypeptide(L)'
;MPRLSADTALAAAWIVALAASLAVLFIGEVLGQRPCVLCWYQRAFMFPLAVILGLGLWWGDRTIGRYGIALALAGGAFALWHLGLFAGIVPEPIQPCTASGPSCTDDKQLVLGVPIPLLSLLAFALIAALSAASLTETDR
;
A
#
# COMPACT_ATOMS: atom_id res chain seq x y z
N MET A 1 16.97 6.83 22.32
CA MET A 1 15.67 6.90 21.65
C MET A 1 14.85 5.71 22.08
N PRO A 2 13.60 5.88 22.53
CA PRO A 2 12.75 4.75 22.92
C PRO A 2 12.54 3.87 21.67
N ARG A 3 12.89 2.58 21.78
CA ARG A 3 12.62 1.60 20.72
C ARG A 3 11.14 1.30 20.73
N LEU A 4 10.53 1.28 19.56
CA LEU A 4 9.15 0.83 19.40
C LEU A 4 9.09 -0.67 19.80
N SER A 5 8.19 -1.02 20.69
CA SER A 5 7.94 -2.43 20.98
C SER A 5 7.43 -3.16 19.72
N ALA A 6 7.67 -4.47 19.61
CA ALA A 6 7.20 -5.26 18.47
C ALA A 6 5.70 -5.09 18.20
N ASP A 7 4.90 -5.06 19.29
CA ASP A 7 3.44 -4.87 19.16
C ASP A 7 3.08 -3.46 18.69
N THR A 8 3.81 -2.45 19.14
CA THR A 8 3.60 -1.07 18.69
C THR A 8 3.97 -0.91 17.20
N ALA A 9 5.07 -1.55 16.76
CA ALA A 9 5.46 -1.54 15.36
C ALA A 9 4.43 -2.24 14.45
N LEU A 10 3.93 -3.40 14.88
CA LEU A 10 2.89 -4.12 14.15
C LEU A 10 1.56 -3.34 14.14
N ALA A 11 1.18 -2.71 15.25
CA ALA A 11 0.00 -1.86 15.32
C ALA A 11 0.11 -0.63 14.40
N ALA A 12 1.29 -0.01 14.35
CA ALA A 12 1.53 1.10 13.45
C ALA A 12 1.44 0.66 11.97
N ALA A 13 1.99 -0.49 11.61
CA ALA A 13 1.85 -1.06 10.26
C ALA A 13 0.37 -1.30 9.91
N TRP A 14 -0.39 -1.86 10.83
CA TRP A 14 -1.82 -2.08 10.66
C TRP A 14 -2.60 -0.77 10.46
N ILE A 15 -2.33 0.25 11.28
CA ILE A 15 -2.98 1.56 11.16
C ILE A 15 -2.72 2.18 9.79
N VAL A 16 -1.48 2.11 9.29
CA VAL A 16 -1.13 2.60 7.95
C VAL A 16 -1.91 1.86 6.87
N ALA A 17 -1.95 0.52 6.93
CA ALA A 17 -2.68 -0.29 5.96
C ALA A 17 -4.19 -0.01 6.01
N LEU A 18 -4.77 0.11 7.19
CA LEU A 18 -6.19 0.43 7.39
C LEU A 18 -6.52 1.83 6.87
N ALA A 19 -5.73 2.83 7.25
CA ALA A 19 -5.94 4.21 6.82
C ALA A 19 -5.82 4.35 5.29
N ALA A 20 -4.82 3.71 4.67
CA ALA A 20 -4.67 3.68 3.22
C ALA A 20 -5.86 3.00 2.54
N SER A 21 -6.33 1.87 3.07
CA SER A 21 -7.50 1.15 2.55
C SER A 21 -8.78 1.99 2.62
N LEU A 22 -9.03 2.65 3.75
CA LEU A 22 -10.19 3.54 3.92
C LEU A 22 -10.09 4.77 3.03
N ALA A 23 -8.90 5.35 2.87
CA ALA A 23 -8.68 6.51 2.01
C ALA A 23 -9.00 6.19 0.54
N VAL A 24 -8.54 5.06 0.01
CA VAL A 24 -8.82 4.69 -1.38
C VAL A 24 -10.29 4.30 -1.61
N LEU A 25 -10.97 3.73 -0.61
CA LEU A 25 -12.41 3.52 -0.65
C LEU A 25 -13.16 4.86 -0.66
N PHE A 26 -12.79 5.79 0.19
CA PHE A 26 -13.37 7.12 0.22
C PHE A 26 -13.20 7.85 -1.13
N ILE A 27 -11.99 7.82 -1.70
CA ILE A 27 -11.71 8.44 -3.01
C ILE A 27 -12.56 7.78 -4.12
N GLY A 28 -12.68 6.47 -4.10
CA GLY A 28 -13.44 5.74 -5.12
C GLY A 28 -14.95 5.89 -4.99
N GLU A 29 -15.49 5.64 -3.79
CA GLU A 29 -16.94 5.55 -3.56
C GLU A 29 -17.58 6.92 -3.27
N VAL A 30 -16.89 7.79 -2.52
CA VAL A 30 -17.45 9.10 -2.12
C VAL A 30 -17.11 10.19 -3.13
N LEU A 31 -15.84 10.26 -3.57
CA LEU A 31 -15.41 11.25 -4.55
C LEU A 31 -15.66 10.82 -6.01
N GLY A 32 -16.10 9.57 -6.22
CA GLY A 32 -16.45 9.04 -7.54
C GLY A 32 -15.27 8.86 -8.49
N GLN A 33 -14.04 8.83 -8.00
CA GLN A 33 -12.86 8.63 -8.83
C GLN A 33 -12.71 7.14 -9.17
N ARG A 34 -12.87 6.81 -10.45
CA ARG A 34 -12.71 5.43 -10.91
C ARG A 34 -11.22 5.02 -10.83
N PRO A 35 -10.90 3.92 -10.14
CA PRO A 35 -9.54 3.41 -10.07
C PRO A 35 -9.09 2.86 -11.43
N CYS A 36 -7.86 3.15 -11.81
CA CYS A 36 -7.22 2.51 -12.95
C CYS A 36 -6.86 1.04 -12.62
N VAL A 37 -6.46 0.26 -13.61
CA VAL A 37 -6.12 -1.17 -13.42
C VAL A 37 -4.99 -1.36 -12.41
N LEU A 38 -3.94 -0.53 -12.47
CA LEU A 38 -2.82 -0.61 -11.50
C LEU A 38 -3.26 -0.23 -10.09
N CYS A 39 -4.21 0.70 -9.95
CA CYS A 39 -4.82 1.00 -8.64
C CYS A 39 -5.56 -0.21 -8.07
N TRP A 40 -6.20 -1.02 -8.91
CA TRP A 40 -6.84 -2.25 -8.48
C TRP A 40 -5.85 -3.29 -7.97
N TYR A 41 -4.70 -3.47 -8.66
CA TYR A 41 -3.63 -4.35 -8.18
C TYR A 41 -3.09 -3.88 -6.82
N GLN A 42 -2.84 -2.59 -6.64
CA GLN A 42 -2.39 -2.05 -5.36
C GLN A 42 -3.42 -2.30 -4.24
N ARG A 43 -4.72 -2.13 -4.52
CA ARG A 43 -5.80 -2.45 -3.57
C ARG A 43 -5.82 -3.93 -3.22
N ALA A 44 -5.59 -4.81 -4.20
CA ALA A 44 -5.56 -6.26 -3.99
C ALA A 44 -4.49 -6.71 -2.99
N PHE A 45 -3.42 -5.93 -2.81
CA PHE A 45 -2.42 -6.17 -1.77
C PHE A 45 -2.70 -5.39 -0.49
N MET A 46 -3.20 -4.16 -0.58
CA MET A 46 -3.42 -3.30 0.59
C MET A 46 -4.57 -3.79 1.46
N PHE A 47 -5.68 -4.25 0.88
CA PHE A 47 -6.82 -4.74 1.66
C PHE A 47 -6.49 -6.00 2.48
N PRO A 48 -5.87 -7.04 1.92
CA PRO A 48 -5.41 -8.17 2.73
C PRO A 48 -4.42 -7.77 3.81
N LEU A 49 -3.52 -6.79 3.56
CA LEU A 49 -2.61 -6.27 4.58
C LEU A 49 -3.35 -5.75 5.81
N ALA A 50 -4.39 -4.92 5.60
CA ALA A 50 -5.19 -4.39 6.70
C ALA A 50 -5.86 -5.52 7.51
N VAL A 51 -6.35 -6.57 6.84
CA VAL A 51 -6.99 -7.72 7.51
C VAL A 51 -5.97 -8.57 8.26
N ILE A 52 -4.89 -8.98 7.59
CA ILE A 52 -3.91 -9.93 8.15
C ILE A 52 -3.17 -9.31 9.33
N LEU A 53 -2.72 -8.07 9.21
CA LEU A 53 -2.03 -7.38 10.30
C LEU A 53 -2.95 -7.15 11.50
N GLY A 54 -4.23 -6.85 11.27
CA GLY A 54 -5.24 -6.73 12.32
C GLY A 54 -5.50 -8.06 13.04
N LEU A 55 -5.59 -9.16 12.30
CA LEU A 55 -5.74 -10.49 12.88
C LEU A 55 -4.49 -10.90 13.67
N GLY A 56 -3.29 -10.59 13.17
CA GLY A 56 -2.05 -10.84 13.90
C GLY A 56 -2.00 -10.12 15.25
N LEU A 57 -2.44 -8.86 15.28
CA LEU A 57 -2.57 -8.10 16.53
C LEU A 57 -3.61 -8.73 17.49
N TRP A 58 -4.77 -9.13 16.93
CA TRP A 58 -5.85 -9.72 17.74
C TRP A 58 -5.43 -11.04 18.38
N TRP A 59 -4.67 -11.87 17.69
CA TRP A 59 -4.20 -13.16 18.20
C TRP A 59 -2.84 -13.09 18.90
N GLY A 60 -2.18 -11.93 18.90
CA GLY A 60 -0.83 -11.77 19.46
C GLY A 60 0.25 -12.50 18.66
N ASP A 61 -0.02 -12.77 17.37
CA ASP A 61 0.91 -13.47 16.49
C ASP A 61 1.80 -12.47 15.73
N ARG A 62 3.01 -12.27 16.23
CA ARG A 62 4.00 -11.39 15.61
C ARG A 62 4.61 -11.94 14.33
N THR A 63 4.53 -13.27 14.13
CA THR A 63 5.08 -13.90 12.91
C THR A 63 4.36 -13.45 11.65
N ILE A 64 3.14 -12.91 11.80
CA ILE A 64 2.35 -12.32 10.72
C ILE A 64 3.09 -11.17 9.99
N GLY A 65 4.03 -10.52 10.66
CA GLY A 65 4.89 -9.49 10.06
C GLY A 65 5.62 -9.96 8.80
N ARG A 66 5.97 -11.26 8.71
CA ARG A 66 6.60 -11.85 7.52
C ARG A 66 5.70 -11.79 6.29
N TYR A 67 4.43 -12.11 6.48
CA TYR A 67 3.41 -12.00 5.42
C TYR A 67 3.12 -10.54 5.08
N GLY A 68 3.13 -9.67 6.10
CA GLY A 68 3.03 -8.22 5.93
C GLY A 68 4.13 -7.67 5.01
N ILE A 69 5.38 -8.08 5.22
CA ILE A 69 6.52 -7.71 4.36
C ILE A 69 6.31 -8.21 2.93
N ALA A 70 5.99 -9.48 2.75
CA ALA A 70 5.83 -10.08 1.42
C ALA A 70 4.74 -9.36 0.61
N LEU A 71 3.57 -9.12 1.20
CA LEU A 71 2.46 -8.42 0.54
C LEU A 71 2.79 -6.94 0.29
N ALA A 72 3.46 -6.28 1.24
CA ALA A 72 3.84 -4.88 1.08
C ALA A 72 4.90 -4.70 -0.02
N LEU A 73 5.86 -5.61 -0.15
CA LEU A 73 6.84 -5.58 -1.24
C LEU A 73 6.18 -5.83 -2.60
N ALA A 74 5.27 -6.81 -2.69
CA ALA A 74 4.55 -7.08 -3.92
C ALA A 74 3.67 -5.87 -4.34
N GLY A 75 2.88 -5.32 -3.42
CA GLY A 75 2.07 -4.12 -3.67
C GLY A 75 2.93 -2.89 -4.00
N GLY A 76 4.07 -2.74 -3.30
CA GLY A 76 5.04 -1.68 -3.55
C GLY A 76 5.68 -1.77 -4.95
N ALA A 77 5.92 -2.96 -5.47
CA ALA A 77 6.41 -3.16 -6.84
C ALA A 77 5.39 -2.64 -7.87
N PHE A 78 4.10 -2.91 -7.70
CA PHE A 78 3.05 -2.34 -8.54
C PHE A 78 2.94 -0.83 -8.39
N ALA A 79 3.10 -0.28 -7.18
CA ALA A 79 3.09 1.16 -6.94
C ALA A 79 4.29 1.84 -7.61
N LEU A 80 5.46 1.23 -7.56
CA LEU A 80 6.67 1.72 -8.22
C LEU A 80 6.51 1.72 -9.74
N TRP A 81 5.97 0.64 -10.31
CA TRP A 81 5.66 0.57 -11.73
C TRP A 81 4.68 1.66 -12.15
N HIS A 82 3.61 1.85 -11.39
CA HIS A 82 2.61 2.87 -11.63
C HIS A 82 3.21 4.30 -11.56
N LEU A 83 4.09 4.54 -10.59
CA LEU A 83 4.79 5.81 -10.47
C LEU A 83 5.72 6.05 -11.67
N GLY A 84 6.40 5.01 -12.15
CA GLY A 84 7.24 5.07 -13.37
C GLY A 84 6.43 5.42 -14.62
N LEU A 85 5.22 4.89 -14.77
CA LEU A 85 4.29 5.27 -15.84
C LEU A 85 3.84 6.73 -15.70
N PHE A 86 3.45 7.15 -14.50
CA PHE A 86 3.02 8.51 -14.22
C PHE A 86 4.13 9.54 -14.48
N ALA A 87 5.40 9.18 -14.15
CA ALA A 87 6.56 10.03 -14.38
C ALA A 87 7.06 10.01 -15.85
N GLY A 88 6.45 9.20 -16.73
CA GLY A 88 6.86 9.08 -18.13
C GLY A 88 8.18 8.32 -18.35
N ILE A 89 8.68 7.61 -17.32
CA ILE A 89 9.91 6.81 -17.40
C ILE A 89 9.63 5.48 -18.11
N VAL A 90 8.45 4.91 -17.90
CA VAL A 90 8.00 3.67 -18.54
C VAL A 90 7.08 4.03 -19.70
N PRO A 91 7.32 3.54 -20.95
CA PRO A 91 6.44 3.83 -22.08
C PRO A 91 5.07 3.17 -21.94
N GLU A 92 4.02 3.92 -22.26
CA GLU A 92 2.60 3.54 -22.11
C GLU A 92 2.12 2.28 -22.88
N PRO A 93 2.76 1.76 -23.93
CA PRO A 93 2.18 0.63 -24.67
C PRO A 93 2.23 -0.70 -23.93
N ILE A 94 2.80 -0.76 -22.73
CA ILE A 94 2.77 -1.98 -21.89
C ILE A 94 1.46 -1.97 -21.11
N GLN A 95 0.43 -2.51 -21.76
CA GLN A 95 -0.86 -2.79 -21.14
C GLN A 95 -0.69 -3.45 -19.75
N PRO A 96 -1.39 -2.95 -18.71
CA PRO A 96 -2.84 -3.13 -18.66
C PRO A 96 -3.69 -1.85 -18.59
N CYS A 97 -3.16 -0.68 -18.85
CA CYS A 97 -3.99 0.52 -18.90
C CYS A 97 -4.73 0.58 -20.23
N THR A 98 -5.87 -0.08 -20.32
CA THR A 98 -6.64 -0.28 -21.55
C THR A 98 -7.48 0.94 -21.95
N ALA A 99 -7.81 1.02 -23.24
CA ALA A 99 -8.63 2.06 -23.86
C ALA A 99 -10.06 2.20 -23.28
N SER A 100 -10.53 1.27 -22.46
CA SER A 100 -11.88 1.26 -21.87
C SER A 100 -11.96 1.72 -20.43
N GLY A 101 -10.82 2.03 -19.77
CA GLY A 101 -10.74 2.47 -18.37
C GLY A 101 -10.07 3.82 -18.21
N PRO A 102 -10.05 4.39 -16.98
CA PRO A 102 -9.31 5.61 -16.70
C PRO A 102 -7.82 5.37 -16.94
N SER A 103 -7.15 6.36 -17.57
CA SER A 103 -5.71 6.31 -17.82
C SER A 103 -4.93 6.24 -16.49
N CYS A 104 -3.85 5.46 -16.45
CA CYS A 104 -2.95 5.41 -15.31
C CYS A 104 -2.10 6.69 -15.16
N THR A 105 -2.14 7.57 -16.14
CA THR A 105 -1.38 8.84 -16.22
C THR A 105 -2.28 10.08 -16.13
N ASP A 106 -3.56 9.91 -15.78
CA ASP A 106 -4.53 11.01 -15.69
C ASP A 106 -4.17 11.96 -14.54
N ASP A 107 -4.22 13.27 -14.79
CA ASP A 107 -4.02 14.32 -13.77
C ASP A 107 -5.01 14.25 -12.60
N LYS A 108 -6.13 13.55 -12.78
CA LYS A 108 -7.09 13.26 -11.70
C LYS A 108 -6.56 12.29 -10.63
N GLN A 109 -5.39 11.70 -10.83
CA GLN A 109 -4.73 10.84 -9.86
C GLN A 109 -3.87 11.61 -8.84
N LEU A 110 -4.19 12.88 -8.62
CA LEU A 110 -3.54 13.72 -7.62
C LEU A 110 -4.45 13.89 -6.40
N VAL A 111 -3.88 13.72 -5.22
CA VAL A 111 -4.50 14.08 -3.94
C VAL A 111 -3.66 15.18 -3.31
N LEU A 112 -4.25 16.38 -3.16
CA LEU A 112 -3.55 17.58 -2.66
C LEU A 112 -2.24 17.89 -3.42
N GLY A 113 -2.22 17.64 -4.73
CA GLY A 113 -1.05 17.85 -5.58
C GLY A 113 -0.01 16.72 -5.55
N VAL A 114 -0.25 15.65 -4.80
CA VAL A 114 0.64 14.49 -4.71
C VAL A 114 0.07 13.33 -5.52
N PRO A 115 0.87 12.68 -6.38
CA PRO A 115 0.41 11.50 -7.14
C PRO A 115 0.01 10.35 -6.22
N ILE A 116 -1.16 9.76 -6.45
CA ILE A 116 -1.63 8.58 -5.70
C ILE A 116 -0.60 7.44 -5.73
N PRO A 117 0.05 7.12 -6.87
CA PRO A 117 1.09 6.09 -6.88
C PRO A 117 2.24 6.33 -5.91
N LEU A 118 2.64 7.59 -5.71
CA LEU A 118 3.69 7.95 -4.74
C LEU A 118 3.22 7.71 -3.30
N LEU A 119 2.01 8.14 -2.97
CA LEU A 119 1.42 7.90 -1.64
C LEU A 119 1.30 6.40 -1.35
N SER A 120 0.89 5.63 -2.34
CA SER A 120 0.78 4.18 -2.26
C SER A 120 2.14 3.52 -2.02
N LEU A 121 3.17 3.93 -2.77
CA LEU A 121 4.54 3.43 -2.61
C LEU A 121 5.08 3.73 -1.21
N LEU A 122 4.88 4.95 -0.71
CA LEU A 122 5.29 5.33 0.65
C LEU A 122 4.57 4.52 1.73
N ALA A 123 3.26 4.27 1.55
CA ALA A 123 2.49 3.45 2.47
C ALA A 123 3.02 2.01 2.50
N PHE A 124 3.24 1.37 1.35
CA PHE A 124 3.82 0.02 1.28
C PHE A 124 5.22 -0.05 1.87
N ALA A 125 6.09 0.92 1.58
CA ALA A 125 7.44 0.98 2.15
C ALA A 125 7.41 1.10 3.67
N LEU A 126 6.53 1.95 4.21
CA LEU A 126 6.37 2.13 5.65
C LEU A 126 5.82 0.87 6.32
N ILE A 127 4.82 0.22 5.73
CA ILE A 127 4.27 -1.05 6.24
C ILE A 127 5.37 -2.13 6.26
N ALA A 128 6.16 -2.26 5.19
CA ALA A 128 7.25 -3.23 5.13
C ALA A 128 8.29 -2.96 6.23
N ALA A 129 8.71 -1.71 6.41
CA ALA A 129 9.68 -1.33 7.44
C ALA A 129 9.17 -1.59 8.86
N LEU A 130 7.92 -1.22 9.16
CA LEU A 130 7.31 -1.44 10.47
C LEU A 130 7.08 -2.93 10.75
N SER A 131 6.67 -3.71 9.75
CA SER A 131 6.54 -5.16 9.85
C SER A 131 7.90 -5.83 10.09
N ALA A 132 8.97 -5.36 9.45
CA ALA A 132 10.32 -5.85 9.71
C ALA A 132 10.79 -5.49 11.13
N ALA A 133 10.53 -4.27 11.59
CA ALA A 133 10.85 -3.85 12.96
C ALA A 133 10.15 -4.71 14.01
N SER A 134 8.90 -5.12 13.77
CA SER A 134 8.17 -6.00 14.69
C SER A 134 8.81 -7.38 14.85
N LEU A 135 9.47 -7.89 13.80
CA LEU A 135 10.15 -9.18 13.83
C LEU A 135 11.50 -9.12 14.56
N THR A 136 12.27 -8.06 14.35
CA THR A 136 13.62 -7.90 14.96
C THR A 136 13.57 -7.76 16.48
N GLU A 137 12.51 -7.21 17.02
CA GLU A 137 12.30 -7.10 18.48
C GLU A 137 11.81 -8.42 19.11
N THR A 138 11.26 -9.34 18.31
CA THR A 138 10.82 -10.66 18.78
C THR A 138 12.00 -11.62 18.96
N ASP A 139 13.06 -11.47 18.16
CA ASP A 139 14.24 -12.33 18.18
C ASP A 139 15.25 -11.96 19.29
N ARG A 140 14.96 -10.97 20.13
CA ARG A 140 15.76 -10.52 21.25
C ARG A 140 15.10 -10.80 22.60
#